data_57139ee629c55a2860d5a593f8345be1
#
_entry.id   57139ee629c55a2860d5a593f8345be1
#
_cell.length_a   1.000
_cell.length_b   1.000
_cell.length_c   1.000
_cell.angle_alpha   90.00
_cell.angle_beta   90.00
_cell.angle_gamma   90.00
#
_symmetry.space_group_name_H-M   'P 1'
#
loop_
_entity.id
_entity.type
_entity.pdbx_description
1 polymer ?
#
loop_
_entity_poly.entity_id
_entity_poly.type
_entity_poly.pdbx_seq_one_letter_code
_entity_poly.pdbx_strand_id
1 'polypeptide(L)'
;MPQLSPKLTENLALLDEMFGSSADFYSKEVELYHCRGALVLFDGMASLESLWELLLDAVSRRTPALDETPGGSAVFDLLLHHSGLPAESSPVETLDDLTRRLTAGMAVLLLDGCAQGIAFSVQSLKFRSVEEPVGEGNLRGSREGFADLLRVNLSLLRRLIRTEQLVQEVAQADCEMKTEYALCYCKGKVSPGALAQVRKILAQAKPELLLDSSYFVPWLFPCRFRLFSPVSYTERPAVAAAKLCEGKIIVLVNGSPSAMILPTLFCENFDCLDDYATTAFFSSFLRILKYGAFYLSIFLPGAFVCTAVYLPELLPPILLFKIEAAEKATPLPLFAEMVMIILILEIIREAGLRMPQTLGHSVSLVAALIVGDAAIAAGLMSTPVLLVAGITSVAIFITPSLYESATLLRLLVVLAAGLAGPVGLVSAGLFVLFGLTQVSVLGVPYLNDSSFSSDGVIRRNYRVLSRNPFTIWQRRKPE
;
A
#
# COMPACT_ATOMS: atom_id res chain seq x y z
N MET A 1 29.15 -21.66 4.34
CA MET A 1 27.69 -21.76 4.54
C MET A 1 27.44 -22.94 5.44
N PRO A 2 26.65 -22.83 6.49
CA PRO A 2 26.41 -23.94 7.40
C PRO A 2 25.64 -25.04 6.66
N GLN A 3 26.16 -26.26 6.72
CA GLN A 3 25.46 -27.46 6.28
C GLN A 3 24.33 -27.78 7.25
N LEU A 4 23.32 -28.51 6.81
CA LEU A 4 22.27 -29.01 7.67
C LEU A 4 22.85 -30.00 8.69
N SER A 5 22.40 -29.94 9.94
CA SER A 5 22.80 -30.88 10.97
C SER A 5 22.07 -32.22 10.75
N PRO A 6 22.74 -33.39 11.03
CA PRO A 6 22.02 -34.66 11.03
C PRO A 6 20.98 -34.76 12.14
N LYS A 7 21.02 -33.87 13.15
CA LYS A 7 20.02 -33.85 14.21
C LYS A 7 18.86 -32.92 13.84
N LEU A 8 17.69 -33.48 13.74
CA LEU A 8 16.45 -32.76 13.40
C LEU A 8 16.19 -31.57 14.32
N THR A 9 16.41 -31.77 15.64
CA THR A 9 16.15 -30.72 16.66
C THR A 9 17.01 -29.49 16.50
N GLU A 10 18.27 -29.60 16.05
CA GLU A 10 19.15 -28.48 15.80
C GLU A 10 18.68 -27.65 14.59
N ASN A 11 18.27 -28.32 13.51
CA ASN A 11 17.73 -27.65 12.32
C ASN A 11 16.40 -26.95 12.61
N LEU A 12 15.51 -27.56 13.38
CA LEU A 12 14.23 -26.95 13.78
C LEU A 12 14.44 -25.74 14.67
N ALA A 13 15.38 -25.80 15.61
CA ALA A 13 15.69 -24.65 16.47
C ALA A 13 16.23 -23.44 15.66
N LEU A 14 17.09 -23.70 14.67
CA LEU A 14 17.56 -22.65 13.77
C LEU A 14 16.43 -22.05 12.92
N LEU A 15 15.53 -22.88 12.40
CA LEU A 15 14.39 -22.41 11.63
C LEU A 15 13.40 -21.62 12.50
N ASP A 16 13.21 -22.01 13.75
CA ASP A 16 12.36 -21.29 14.70
C ASP A 16 12.97 -19.94 15.09
N GLU A 17 14.27 -19.85 15.25
CA GLU A 17 14.98 -18.58 15.47
C GLU A 17 14.80 -17.63 14.26
N MET A 18 14.87 -18.16 13.04
CA MET A 18 14.76 -17.38 11.80
C MET A 18 13.32 -16.95 11.52
N PHE A 19 12.37 -17.89 11.59
CA PHE A 19 11.00 -17.73 11.10
C PHE A 19 9.91 -17.82 12.18
N GLY A 20 10.21 -18.32 13.39
CA GLY A 20 9.21 -18.58 14.42
C GLY A 20 8.42 -17.36 14.91
N SER A 21 8.90 -16.13 14.57
CA SER A 21 8.13 -14.90 14.81
C SER A 21 7.09 -14.59 13.71
N SER A 22 7.03 -15.40 12.65
CA SER A 22 6.10 -15.20 11.52
C SER A 22 4.98 -16.23 11.57
N ALA A 23 3.72 -15.77 11.56
CA ALA A 23 2.55 -16.63 11.70
C ALA A 23 2.26 -17.53 10.50
N ASP A 24 2.88 -17.26 9.36
CA ASP A 24 2.78 -18.06 8.15
C ASP A 24 3.80 -19.21 8.09
N PHE A 25 4.76 -19.25 9.03
CA PHE A 25 5.71 -20.35 9.14
C PHE A 25 5.07 -21.55 9.83
N TYR A 26 5.08 -22.69 9.15
CA TYR A 26 4.50 -23.92 9.64
C TYR A 26 5.56 -25.00 9.72
N SER A 27 5.71 -25.58 10.91
CA SER A 27 6.57 -26.73 11.17
C SER A 27 5.78 -27.80 11.89
N LYS A 28 5.75 -29.01 11.36
CA LYS A 28 5.06 -30.14 11.97
C LYS A 28 5.95 -31.38 11.96
N GLU A 29 6.14 -31.95 13.13
CA GLU A 29 6.79 -33.25 13.25
C GLU A 29 5.91 -34.33 12.62
N VAL A 30 6.53 -35.21 11.84
CA VAL A 30 5.91 -36.33 11.16
C VAL A 30 6.76 -37.59 11.36
N GLU A 31 6.13 -38.71 11.40
CA GLU A 31 6.83 -40.02 11.45
C GLU A 31 6.59 -40.76 10.13
N LEU A 32 7.67 -41.07 9.44
CA LEU A 32 7.66 -41.76 8.16
C LEU A 32 8.54 -43.02 8.25
N TYR A 33 7.98 -44.20 8.04
CA TYR A 33 8.69 -45.49 8.13
C TYR A 33 9.48 -45.65 9.44
N HIS A 34 8.90 -45.27 10.58
CA HIS A 34 9.52 -45.28 11.93
C HIS A 34 10.72 -44.32 12.08
N CYS A 35 10.95 -43.43 11.10
CA CYS A 35 11.93 -42.37 11.18
C CYS A 35 11.23 -41.05 11.54
N ARG A 36 11.78 -40.34 12.52
CA ARG A 36 11.29 -39.01 12.88
C ARG A 36 11.70 -38.00 11.80
N GLY A 37 10.78 -37.17 11.40
CA GLY A 37 11.02 -36.10 10.48
C GLY A 37 10.22 -34.85 10.85
N ALA A 38 10.46 -33.75 10.15
CA ALA A 38 9.65 -32.55 10.24
C ALA A 38 9.35 -32.00 8.86
N LEU A 39 8.10 -31.68 8.66
CA LEU A 39 7.63 -30.98 7.48
C LEU A 39 7.59 -29.49 7.76
N VAL A 40 8.29 -28.73 6.93
CA VAL A 40 8.43 -27.27 7.05
C VAL A 40 7.95 -26.60 5.79
N LEU A 41 7.08 -25.60 5.91
CA LEU A 41 6.53 -24.86 4.78
C LEU A 41 5.99 -23.49 5.23
N PHE A 42 5.67 -22.64 4.25
CA PHE A 42 4.90 -21.42 4.49
C PHE A 42 3.43 -21.65 4.13
N ASP A 43 2.53 -21.34 5.07
CA ASP A 43 1.08 -21.44 4.88
C ASP A 43 0.62 -20.53 3.73
N GLY A 44 -0.27 -21.06 2.88
CA GLY A 44 -0.78 -20.35 1.71
C GLY A 44 0.17 -20.33 0.49
N MET A 45 1.41 -20.83 0.61
CA MET A 45 2.33 -20.96 -0.53
C MET A 45 2.45 -22.38 -1.05
N ALA A 46 2.34 -23.38 -0.17
CA ALA A 46 2.34 -24.80 -0.51
C ALA A 46 0.96 -25.43 -0.34
N SER A 47 0.58 -26.37 -1.19
CA SER A 47 -0.67 -27.14 -1.04
C SER A 47 -0.47 -28.26 -0.04
N LEU A 48 -1.08 -28.12 1.14
CA LEU A 48 -1.11 -29.18 2.15
C LEU A 48 -1.84 -30.43 1.65
N GLU A 49 -2.89 -30.28 0.83
CA GLU A 49 -3.62 -31.40 0.24
C GLU A 49 -2.73 -32.21 -0.69
N SER A 50 -2.09 -31.55 -1.66
CA SER A 50 -1.19 -32.21 -2.60
C SER A 50 0.00 -32.85 -1.89
N LEU A 51 0.53 -32.19 -0.88
CA LEU A 51 1.63 -32.72 -0.09
C LEU A 51 1.21 -33.97 0.72
N TRP A 52 0.01 -33.91 1.33
CA TRP A 52 -0.52 -35.03 2.10
C TRP A 52 -0.81 -36.24 1.22
N GLU A 53 -1.42 -36.03 0.06
CA GLU A 53 -1.62 -37.10 -0.92
C GLU A 53 -0.29 -37.75 -1.35
N LEU A 54 0.73 -36.91 -1.61
CA LEU A 54 2.08 -37.38 -1.95
C LEU A 54 2.70 -38.24 -0.84
N LEU A 55 2.62 -37.79 0.41
CA LEU A 55 3.18 -38.52 1.55
C LEU A 55 2.40 -39.79 1.86
N LEU A 56 1.07 -39.77 1.78
CA LEU A 56 0.22 -40.95 1.94
C LEU A 56 0.47 -41.99 0.86
N ASP A 57 0.61 -41.56 -0.41
CA ASP A 57 0.88 -42.47 -1.52
C ASP A 57 2.26 -43.14 -1.35
N ALA A 58 3.27 -42.38 -0.89
CA ALA A 58 4.59 -42.91 -0.59
C ALA A 58 4.54 -43.94 0.57
N VAL A 59 3.78 -43.67 1.61
CA VAL A 59 3.63 -44.59 2.76
C VAL A 59 2.76 -45.78 2.42
N SER A 60 1.74 -45.66 1.58
CA SER A 60 0.80 -46.73 1.22
C SER A 60 1.38 -47.73 0.24
N ARG A 61 2.29 -47.34 -0.64
CA ARG A 61 3.00 -48.23 -1.54
C ARG A 61 4.03 -49.02 -0.75
N ARG A 62 3.69 -50.26 -0.35
CA ARG A 62 4.60 -51.20 0.29
C ARG A 62 5.84 -51.39 -0.60
N THR A 63 6.95 -50.77 -0.24
CA THR A 63 8.26 -51.07 -0.83
C THR A 63 8.79 -52.32 -0.17
N PRO A 64 9.08 -53.38 -0.91
CA PRO A 64 9.70 -54.56 -0.36
C PRO A 64 11.18 -54.28 -0.10
N ALA A 65 11.63 -54.29 1.09
CA ALA A 65 13.02 -54.26 1.56
C ALA A 65 13.44 -53.00 2.37
N LEU A 66 12.66 -52.60 3.33
CA LEU A 66 13.20 -51.80 4.42
C LEU A 66 13.34 -52.71 5.66
N ASP A 67 14.54 -52.77 6.22
CA ASP A 67 14.79 -53.39 7.51
C ASP A 67 13.82 -52.83 8.55
N GLU A 68 13.55 -53.56 9.66
CA GLU A 68 12.54 -53.22 10.65
C GLU A 68 12.69 -51.79 11.27
N THR A 69 13.84 -51.15 11.07
CA THR A 69 14.09 -49.73 11.46
C THR A 69 15.06 -49.06 10.48
N PRO A 70 14.58 -48.54 9.35
CA PRO A 70 15.45 -47.86 8.40
C PRO A 70 16.00 -46.57 9.00
N GLY A 71 17.29 -46.31 8.86
CA GLY A 71 17.90 -45.05 9.24
C GLY A 71 17.41 -43.89 8.35
N GLY A 72 17.50 -42.64 8.82
CA GLY A 72 17.01 -41.44 8.11
C GLY A 72 17.56 -41.30 6.67
N SER A 73 18.80 -41.71 6.41
CA SER A 73 19.40 -41.74 5.06
C SER A 73 18.74 -42.74 4.12
N ALA A 74 18.33 -43.93 4.61
CA ALA A 74 17.62 -44.91 3.79
C ALA A 74 16.21 -44.43 3.40
N VAL A 75 15.49 -43.78 4.33
CA VAL A 75 14.19 -43.16 4.05
C VAL A 75 14.35 -41.99 3.07
N PHE A 76 15.42 -41.21 3.19
CA PHE A 76 15.74 -40.12 2.28
C PHE A 76 15.94 -40.63 0.83
N ASP A 77 16.78 -41.64 0.64
CA ASP A 77 17.04 -42.23 -0.67
C ASP A 77 15.79 -42.88 -1.29
N LEU A 78 14.97 -43.50 -0.46
CA LEU A 78 13.70 -44.07 -0.88
C LEU A 78 12.75 -43.00 -1.41
N LEU A 79 12.57 -41.91 -0.65
CA LEU A 79 11.67 -40.81 -1.02
C LEU A 79 12.19 -40.06 -2.25
N LEU A 80 13.50 -39.87 -2.39
CA LEU A 80 14.08 -39.08 -3.48
C LEU A 80 14.15 -39.87 -4.81
N HIS A 81 14.53 -41.15 -4.74
CA HIS A 81 14.89 -41.93 -5.97
C HIS A 81 13.92 -43.07 -6.28
N HIS A 82 13.22 -43.59 -5.31
CA HIS A 82 12.40 -44.81 -5.48
C HIS A 82 10.90 -44.58 -5.22
N SER A 83 10.50 -43.41 -4.81
CA SER A 83 9.08 -43.05 -4.69
C SER A 83 8.55 -42.61 -6.05
N GLY A 84 7.43 -43.18 -6.49
CA GLY A 84 6.72 -42.71 -7.69
C GLY A 84 5.97 -41.38 -7.39
N LEU A 85 6.60 -40.46 -6.68
CA LEU A 85 6.01 -39.18 -6.32
C LEU A 85 5.80 -38.32 -7.58
N PRO A 86 4.58 -37.83 -7.84
CA PRO A 86 4.28 -37.03 -9.02
C PRO A 86 4.80 -35.58 -8.94
N ALA A 87 5.43 -35.17 -7.83
CA ALA A 87 6.03 -33.86 -7.68
C ALA A 87 7.55 -33.90 -7.91
N GLU A 88 8.08 -32.84 -8.50
CA GLU A 88 9.53 -32.66 -8.56
C GLU A 88 10.08 -32.57 -7.13
N SER A 89 10.94 -33.51 -6.78
CA SER A 89 11.67 -33.54 -5.51
C SER A 89 13.15 -33.25 -5.76
N SER A 90 13.77 -32.53 -4.87
CA SER A 90 15.18 -32.17 -4.98
C SER A 90 15.84 -32.11 -3.59
N PRO A 91 17.12 -32.59 -3.48
CA PRO A 91 17.83 -32.57 -2.23
C PRO A 91 18.18 -31.14 -1.79
N VAL A 92 18.24 -30.93 -0.50
CA VAL A 92 18.63 -29.66 0.15
C VAL A 92 19.78 -29.95 1.10
N GLU A 93 20.94 -29.34 0.90
CA GLU A 93 22.14 -29.65 1.67
C GLU A 93 22.54 -28.54 2.64
N THR A 94 22.20 -27.31 2.33
CA THR A 94 22.61 -26.13 3.12
C THR A 94 21.41 -25.38 3.66
N LEU A 95 21.61 -24.69 4.79
CA LEU A 95 20.58 -23.84 5.39
C LEU A 95 20.12 -22.72 4.46
N ASP A 96 21.04 -22.17 3.65
CA ASP A 96 20.72 -21.11 2.67
C ASP A 96 19.83 -21.65 1.54
N ASP A 97 20.13 -22.87 1.02
CA ASP A 97 19.29 -23.52 0.02
C ASP A 97 17.90 -23.86 0.60
N LEU A 98 17.86 -24.33 1.85
CA LEU A 98 16.62 -24.56 2.60
C LEU A 98 15.76 -23.29 2.64
N THR A 99 16.35 -22.21 3.13
CA THR A 99 15.68 -20.91 3.26
C THR A 99 15.18 -20.39 1.91
N ARG A 100 16.02 -20.49 0.89
CA ARG A 100 15.67 -20.08 -0.49
C ARG A 100 14.48 -20.86 -1.03
N ARG A 101 14.43 -22.18 -0.82
CA ARG A 101 13.35 -23.05 -1.31
C ARG A 101 12.05 -22.85 -0.52
N LEU A 102 12.15 -22.72 0.80
CA LEU A 102 10.98 -22.38 1.64
C LEU A 102 10.37 -21.04 1.21
N THR A 103 11.19 -20.02 1.07
CA THR A 103 10.70 -18.69 0.64
C THR A 103 10.23 -18.65 -0.82
N ALA A 104 10.62 -19.63 -1.62
CA ALA A 104 10.07 -19.84 -2.96
C ALA A 104 8.72 -20.58 -2.97
N GLY A 105 8.24 -21.04 -1.80
CA GLY A 105 6.95 -21.73 -1.66
C GLY A 105 7.00 -23.23 -1.81
N MET A 106 8.18 -23.84 -1.68
CA MET A 106 8.33 -25.28 -1.62
C MET A 106 8.11 -25.78 -0.18
N ALA A 107 7.61 -27.00 -0.03
CA ALA A 107 7.60 -27.68 1.26
C ALA A 107 8.90 -28.48 1.40
N VAL A 108 9.51 -28.48 2.58
CA VAL A 108 10.74 -29.21 2.85
C VAL A 108 10.51 -30.23 3.96
N LEU A 109 10.91 -31.45 3.71
CA LEU A 109 10.95 -32.54 4.68
C LEU A 109 12.37 -32.69 5.20
N LEU A 110 12.54 -32.60 6.50
CA LEU A 110 13.79 -32.88 7.20
C LEU A 110 13.63 -34.22 7.95
N LEU A 111 14.63 -35.09 7.87
CA LEU A 111 14.61 -36.40 8.52
C LEU A 111 15.72 -36.47 9.58
N ASP A 112 15.41 -37.08 10.73
CA ASP A 112 16.39 -37.29 11.78
C ASP A 112 17.45 -38.32 11.35
N GLY A 113 18.70 -38.02 11.62
CA GLY A 113 19.82 -38.85 11.16
C GLY A 113 20.27 -38.58 9.72
N CYS A 114 19.68 -37.59 9.02
CA CYS A 114 20.07 -37.19 7.67
C CYS A 114 20.54 -35.72 7.65
N ALA A 115 21.71 -35.46 7.05
CA ALA A 115 22.25 -34.11 6.90
C ALA A 115 21.68 -33.38 5.66
N GLN A 116 20.66 -33.93 5.03
CA GLN A 116 20.00 -33.39 3.84
C GLN A 116 18.49 -33.38 4.04
N GLY A 117 17.82 -32.39 3.46
CA GLY A 117 16.37 -32.33 3.39
C GLY A 117 15.86 -32.61 1.98
N ILE A 118 14.57 -32.87 1.84
CA ILE A 118 13.90 -33.06 0.55
C ILE A 118 12.94 -31.89 0.33
N ALA A 119 13.14 -31.10 -0.72
CA ALA A 119 12.20 -30.07 -1.11
C ALA A 119 11.22 -30.62 -2.17
N PHE A 120 9.94 -30.40 -1.93
CA PHE A 120 8.84 -30.76 -2.83
C PHE A 120 8.27 -29.53 -3.50
N SER A 121 8.17 -29.56 -4.83
CA SER A 121 7.55 -28.52 -5.63
C SER A 121 6.01 -28.69 -5.62
N VAL A 122 5.40 -28.39 -4.48
CA VAL A 122 3.94 -28.46 -4.26
C VAL A 122 3.32 -27.07 -4.16
N GLN A 123 3.83 -26.15 -4.97
CA GLN A 123 3.30 -24.80 -5.02
C GLN A 123 1.85 -24.84 -5.50
N SER A 124 0.93 -24.41 -4.68
CA SER A 124 -0.48 -24.27 -5.04
C SER A 124 -0.98 -22.88 -4.68
N LEU A 125 -0.78 -22.01 -5.61
CA LEU A 125 -1.41 -20.70 -5.59
C LEU A 125 -2.85 -20.84 -6.11
N LYS A 126 -3.72 -21.51 -5.36
CA LYS A 126 -5.17 -21.53 -5.66
C LYS A 126 -5.77 -20.16 -5.32
N PHE A 127 -5.35 -19.12 -6.01
CA PHE A 127 -6.01 -17.83 -5.94
C PHE A 127 -7.21 -17.84 -6.88
N ARG A 128 -8.38 -18.16 -6.35
CA ARG A 128 -9.62 -17.74 -6.98
C ARG A 128 -9.70 -16.22 -6.82
N SER A 129 -9.70 -15.52 -7.96
CA SER A 129 -9.95 -14.08 -8.11
C SER A 129 -8.98 -13.12 -7.40
N VAL A 130 -7.70 -13.12 -7.80
CA VAL A 130 -6.89 -11.90 -7.66
C VAL A 130 -7.31 -10.99 -8.81
N GLU A 131 -8.19 -10.05 -8.53
CA GLU A 131 -8.70 -9.09 -9.52
C GLU A 131 -7.80 -7.85 -9.57
N GLU A 132 -7.89 -7.10 -10.67
CA GLU A 132 -7.17 -5.82 -10.76
C GLU A 132 -7.84 -4.80 -9.84
N PRO A 133 -7.06 -4.04 -9.04
CA PRO A 133 -7.61 -3.03 -8.14
C PRO A 133 -8.43 -1.99 -8.90
N VAL A 134 -9.61 -1.70 -8.41
CA VAL A 134 -10.52 -0.72 -9.02
C VAL A 134 -10.09 0.71 -8.66
N GLY A 135 -9.55 0.91 -7.46
CA GLY A 135 -9.17 2.22 -6.92
C GLY A 135 -7.80 2.73 -7.38
N GLU A 136 -6.90 1.83 -7.81
CA GLU A 136 -5.52 2.17 -8.17
C GLU A 136 -5.17 1.71 -9.59
N GLY A 137 -5.34 2.57 -10.60
CA GLY A 137 -4.93 2.29 -11.97
C GLY A 137 -3.42 2.45 -12.18
N ASN A 138 -2.75 1.49 -12.82
CA ASN A 138 -1.36 1.59 -13.26
C ASN A 138 -1.23 1.33 -14.76
N LEU A 139 -0.34 2.08 -15.43
CA LEU A 139 -0.02 1.85 -16.83
C LEU A 139 0.91 0.66 -17.01
N ARG A 140 1.81 0.41 -16.05
CA ARG A 140 2.82 -0.66 -16.09
C ARG A 140 2.97 -1.33 -14.73
N GLY A 141 3.35 -2.60 -14.73
CA GLY A 141 3.62 -3.38 -13.51
C GLY A 141 2.59 -4.45 -13.23
N SER A 142 2.60 -4.99 -12.01
CA SER A 142 1.65 -6.02 -11.60
C SER A 142 0.23 -5.48 -11.57
N ARG A 143 -0.70 -6.27 -12.09
CA ARG A 143 -2.14 -5.98 -12.03
C ARG A 143 -2.85 -6.67 -10.88
N GLU A 144 -2.10 -7.40 -10.07
CA GLU A 144 -2.63 -8.10 -8.92
C GLU A 144 -3.05 -7.13 -7.83
N GLY A 145 -4.26 -7.31 -7.31
CA GLY A 145 -4.80 -6.66 -6.13
C GLY A 145 -4.82 -7.57 -4.91
N PHE A 146 -5.01 -6.99 -3.73
CA PHE A 146 -5.34 -7.76 -2.54
C PHE A 146 -6.76 -8.33 -2.64
N ALA A 147 -6.97 -9.46 -1.99
CA ALA A 147 -8.26 -10.13 -1.86
C ALA A 147 -8.89 -9.84 -0.48
N ASP A 148 -10.15 -10.20 -0.30
CA ASP A 148 -10.82 -10.07 1.00
C ASP A 148 -10.24 -10.99 2.07
N LEU A 149 -9.70 -12.16 1.68
CA LEU A 149 -9.16 -13.14 2.62
C LEU A 149 -7.74 -12.77 3.08
N LEU A 150 -7.57 -12.57 4.38
CA LEU A 150 -6.30 -12.21 5.00
C LEU A 150 -5.16 -13.17 4.65
N ARG A 151 -5.38 -14.49 4.72
CA ARG A 151 -4.36 -15.51 4.41
C ARG A 151 -3.84 -15.43 2.98
N VAL A 152 -4.73 -15.12 2.02
CA VAL A 152 -4.34 -14.90 0.63
C VAL A 152 -3.41 -13.69 0.52
N ASN A 153 -3.76 -12.60 1.19
CA ASN A 153 -2.97 -11.36 1.18
C ASN A 153 -1.57 -11.55 1.80
N LEU A 154 -1.49 -12.31 2.88
CA LEU A 154 -0.21 -12.67 3.51
C LEU A 154 0.68 -13.49 2.58
N SER A 155 0.11 -14.47 1.88
CA SER A 155 0.84 -15.29 0.91
C SER A 155 1.29 -14.49 -0.32
N LEU A 156 0.49 -13.51 -0.79
CA LEU A 156 0.89 -12.58 -1.85
C LEU A 156 2.12 -11.76 -1.45
N LEU A 157 2.15 -11.24 -0.22
CA LEU A 157 3.31 -10.51 0.30
C LEU A 157 4.53 -11.42 0.44
N ARG A 158 4.38 -12.63 0.96
CA ARG A 158 5.46 -13.61 1.09
C ARG A 158 6.05 -13.99 -0.26
N ARG A 159 5.22 -14.18 -1.28
CA ARG A 159 5.64 -14.47 -2.65
C ARG A 159 6.49 -13.36 -3.26
N LEU A 160 6.14 -12.09 -2.96
CA LEU A 160 6.89 -10.93 -3.47
C LEU A 160 8.17 -10.66 -2.69
N ILE A 161 8.15 -10.89 -1.37
CA ILE A 161 9.28 -10.66 -0.45
C ILE A 161 9.81 -12.02 0.02
N ARG A 162 10.70 -12.61 -0.76
CA ARG A 162 11.29 -13.93 -0.50
C ARG A 162 12.50 -13.82 0.43
N THR A 163 12.30 -13.27 1.63
CA THR A 163 13.36 -13.12 2.63
C THR A 163 12.87 -13.57 3.99
N GLU A 164 13.80 -14.04 4.83
CA GLU A 164 13.58 -14.37 6.23
C GLU A 164 13.24 -13.15 7.10
N GLN A 165 13.58 -11.96 6.60
CA GLN A 165 13.33 -10.71 7.33
C GLN A 165 11.86 -10.31 7.36
N LEU A 166 11.01 -10.83 6.47
CA LEU A 166 9.58 -10.55 6.48
C LEU A 166 8.91 -11.29 7.63
N VAL A 167 8.28 -10.53 8.51
CA VAL A 167 7.48 -11.05 9.63
C VAL A 167 6.03 -10.65 9.43
N GLN A 168 5.14 -11.60 9.66
CA GLN A 168 3.69 -11.45 9.57
C GLN A 168 3.09 -11.92 10.89
N GLU A 169 2.69 -10.98 11.75
CA GLU A 169 2.05 -11.25 13.02
C GLU A 169 0.55 -11.21 12.86
N VAL A 170 -0.12 -12.33 13.10
CA VAL A 170 -1.59 -12.40 13.06
C VAL A 170 -2.12 -12.29 14.48
N ALA A 171 -3.10 -11.43 14.67
CA ALA A 171 -3.78 -11.24 15.93
C ALA A 171 -5.28 -11.08 15.71
N GLN A 172 -6.05 -11.27 16.76
CA GLN A 172 -7.49 -11.10 16.75
C GLN A 172 -7.85 -9.79 17.46
N ALA A 173 -8.70 -8.98 16.86
CA ALA A 173 -9.18 -7.74 17.47
C ALA A 173 -10.18 -8.01 18.59
N ASP A 174 -10.13 -7.20 19.66
CA ASP A 174 -11.10 -7.24 20.75
C ASP A 174 -12.37 -6.47 20.34
N CYS A 175 -13.13 -7.06 19.40
CA CYS A 175 -14.41 -6.56 18.89
C CYS A 175 -15.45 -7.68 18.89
N GLU A 176 -16.73 -7.35 18.73
CA GLU A 176 -17.81 -8.36 18.69
C GLU A 176 -17.59 -9.41 17.60
N MET A 177 -17.08 -9.00 16.45
CA MET A 177 -16.83 -9.87 15.29
C MET A 177 -15.57 -10.72 15.43
N LYS A 178 -14.69 -10.43 16.40
CA LYS A 178 -13.37 -11.09 16.59
C LYS A 178 -12.57 -11.20 15.29
N THR A 179 -12.59 -10.13 14.49
CA THR A 179 -11.94 -10.09 13.20
C THR A 179 -10.43 -10.22 13.33
N GLU A 180 -9.83 -11.07 12.50
CA GLU A 180 -8.37 -11.23 12.43
C GLU A 180 -7.74 -10.06 11.67
N TYR A 181 -6.58 -9.63 12.14
CA TYR A 181 -5.73 -8.66 11.43
C TYR A 181 -4.28 -9.11 11.47
N ALA A 182 -3.51 -8.64 10.52
CA ALA A 182 -2.09 -8.92 10.44
C ALA A 182 -1.26 -7.65 10.45
N LEU A 183 -0.17 -7.70 11.21
CA LEU A 183 0.88 -6.69 11.26
C LEU A 183 2.09 -7.22 10.50
N CYS A 184 2.42 -6.62 9.35
CA CYS A 184 3.52 -7.04 8.51
C CYS A 184 4.65 -6.00 8.55
N TYR A 185 5.89 -6.47 8.69
CA TYR A 185 7.09 -5.63 8.71
C TYR A 185 8.35 -6.42 8.33
N CYS A 186 9.44 -5.73 7.98
CA CYS A 186 10.74 -6.35 7.75
C CYS A 186 11.66 -6.15 8.95
N LYS A 187 12.17 -7.26 9.55
CA LYS A 187 13.18 -7.21 10.62
C LYS A 187 14.42 -6.43 10.14
N GLY A 188 15.01 -5.63 11.02
CA GLY A 188 16.22 -4.85 10.71
C GLY A 188 16.01 -3.59 9.86
N LYS A 189 14.80 -3.38 9.28
CA LYS A 189 14.48 -2.17 8.51
C LYS A 189 13.47 -1.28 9.22
N VAL A 190 12.54 -1.86 9.96
CA VAL A 190 11.53 -1.13 10.73
C VAL A 190 12.16 -0.50 11.97
N SER A 191 11.70 0.70 12.33
CA SER A 191 12.08 1.34 13.60
C SER A 191 11.49 0.54 14.77
N PRO A 192 12.31 0.02 15.71
CA PRO A 192 11.82 -0.77 16.84
C PRO A 192 10.82 0.01 17.72
N GLY A 193 11.07 1.32 17.90
CA GLY A 193 10.18 2.20 18.67
C GLY A 193 8.81 2.38 18.03
N ALA A 194 8.78 2.61 16.71
CA ALA A 194 7.53 2.72 15.96
C ALA A 194 6.73 1.41 15.97
N LEU A 195 7.41 0.28 15.77
CA LEU A 195 6.79 -1.03 15.80
C LEU A 195 6.18 -1.36 17.18
N ALA A 196 6.92 -1.11 18.27
CA ALA A 196 6.43 -1.33 19.63
C ALA A 196 5.21 -0.45 19.94
N GLN A 197 5.22 0.79 19.47
CA GLN A 197 4.11 1.72 19.63
C GLN A 197 2.86 1.24 18.87
N VAL A 198 3.00 0.82 17.60
CA VAL A 198 1.89 0.30 16.79
C VAL A 198 1.31 -0.97 17.43
N ARG A 199 2.14 -1.94 17.81
CA ARG A 199 1.69 -3.16 18.50
C ARG A 199 0.88 -2.84 19.76
N LYS A 200 1.40 -1.94 20.59
CA LYS A 200 0.72 -1.53 21.83
C LYS A 200 -0.64 -0.91 21.54
N ILE A 201 -0.71 -0.01 20.55
CA ILE A 201 -1.95 0.67 20.18
C ILE A 201 -2.96 -0.33 19.62
N LEU A 202 -2.56 -1.19 18.67
CA LEU A 202 -3.46 -2.18 18.07
C LEU A 202 -3.97 -3.19 19.11
N ALA A 203 -3.11 -3.63 20.04
CA ALA A 203 -3.52 -4.52 21.13
C ALA A 203 -4.48 -3.88 22.13
N GLN A 204 -4.45 -2.57 22.29
CA GLN A 204 -5.34 -1.81 23.17
C GLN A 204 -6.58 -1.27 22.48
N ALA A 205 -6.60 -1.27 21.14
CA ALA A 205 -7.73 -0.80 20.37
C ALA A 205 -8.93 -1.73 20.56
N LYS A 206 -10.09 -1.15 20.86
CA LYS A 206 -11.37 -1.83 21.03
C LYS A 206 -12.40 -1.22 20.10
N PRO A 207 -12.29 -1.44 18.80
CA PRO A 207 -13.32 -0.98 17.88
C PRO A 207 -14.60 -1.80 18.10
N GLU A 208 -15.76 -1.20 18.03
CA GLU A 208 -17.04 -1.93 18.07
C GLU A 208 -17.10 -2.95 16.92
N LEU A 209 -16.73 -2.49 15.73
CA LEU A 209 -16.64 -3.30 14.50
C LEU A 209 -15.29 -3.07 13.84
N LEU A 210 -14.74 -4.11 13.22
CA LEU A 210 -13.51 -4.05 12.44
C LEU A 210 -13.76 -4.64 11.04
N LEU A 211 -14.12 -3.78 10.10
CA LEU A 211 -14.40 -4.15 8.71
C LEU A 211 -13.24 -3.80 7.77
N ASP A 212 -12.43 -2.82 8.14
CA ASP A 212 -11.27 -2.36 7.37
C ASP A 212 -10.18 -1.83 8.31
N SER A 213 -8.96 -1.74 7.80
CA SER A 213 -7.81 -1.23 8.54
C SER A 213 -7.95 0.23 8.98
N SER A 214 -8.76 1.03 8.28
CA SER A 214 -9.08 2.42 8.63
C SER A 214 -9.74 2.57 10.01
N TYR A 215 -10.42 1.56 10.49
CA TYR A 215 -11.05 1.58 11.82
C TYR A 215 -10.03 1.68 12.97
N PHE A 216 -8.75 1.37 12.75
CA PHE A 216 -7.69 1.60 13.73
C PHE A 216 -7.16 3.03 13.78
N VAL A 217 -7.45 3.88 12.79
CA VAL A 217 -6.93 5.24 12.70
C VAL A 217 -7.24 6.12 13.92
N PRO A 218 -8.46 6.07 14.53
CA PRO A 218 -8.75 6.88 15.73
C PRO A 218 -7.87 6.55 16.92
N TRP A 219 -7.44 5.28 17.09
CA TRP A 219 -6.52 4.85 18.17
C TRP A 219 -5.07 5.16 17.85
N LEU A 220 -4.68 4.95 16.59
CA LEU A 220 -3.31 5.28 16.15
C LEU A 220 -3.05 6.79 16.24
N PHE A 221 -4.09 7.58 16.05
CA PHE A 221 -3.99 9.03 15.97
C PHE A 221 -5.19 9.72 16.61
N PRO A 222 -5.21 9.93 17.91
CA PRO A 222 -6.37 10.43 18.66
C PRO A 222 -6.67 11.93 18.45
N CYS A 223 -6.21 12.57 17.39
CA CYS A 223 -6.51 13.96 17.08
C CYS A 223 -7.84 14.09 16.33
N ARG A 224 -8.75 14.90 16.84
CA ARG A 224 -10.12 15.06 16.30
C ARG A 224 -10.18 15.89 15.01
N PHE A 225 -9.28 16.84 14.85
CA PHE A 225 -9.22 17.72 13.68
C PHE A 225 -7.89 17.52 12.96
N ARG A 226 -7.91 16.72 11.89
CA ARG A 226 -6.76 16.54 11.04
C ARG A 226 -7.07 16.96 9.63
N LEU A 227 -6.20 17.79 9.12
CA LEU A 227 -6.26 18.23 7.73
C LEU A 227 -5.61 17.18 6.79
N PHE A 228 -4.65 16.42 7.29
CA PHE A 228 -3.91 15.45 6.51
C PHE A 228 -3.89 14.08 7.19
N SER A 229 -4.09 13.03 6.40
CA SER A 229 -4.01 11.67 6.90
C SER A 229 -2.55 11.22 7.05
N PRO A 230 -2.16 10.71 8.23
CA PRO A 230 -0.82 10.19 8.47
C PRO A 230 -0.66 8.74 8.01
N VAL A 231 -1.68 8.16 7.41
CA VAL A 231 -1.71 6.81 6.87
C VAL A 231 -2.08 6.87 5.40
N SER A 232 -1.58 5.94 4.63
CA SER A 232 -2.02 5.69 3.25
C SER A 232 -2.54 4.27 3.12
N TYR A 233 -3.32 4.04 2.09
CA TYR A 233 -3.90 2.75 1.77
C TYR A 233 -3.45 2.32 0.39
N THR A 234 -3.38 1.02 0.18
CA THR A 234 -3.13 0.45 -1.14
C THR A 234 -3.86 -0.87 -1.29
N GLU A 235 -4.44 -1.09 -2.45
CA GLU A 235 -5.02 -2.36 -2.86
C GLU A 235 -4.00 -3.26 -3.57
N ARG A 236 -2.74 -2.77 -3.76
CA ARG A 236 -1.71 -3.46 -4.54
C ARG A 236 -0.65 -4.12 -3.66
N PRO A 237 -0.51 -5.47 -3.73
CA PRO A 237 0.56 -6.18 -3.02
C PRO A 237 1.96 -5.70 -3.39
N ALA A 238 2.17 -5.28 -4.65
CA ALA A 238 3.46 -4.77 -5.12
C ALA A 238 3.86 -3.44 -4.43
N VAL A 239 2.90 -2.53 -4.21
CA VAL A 239 3.13 -1.27 -3.45
C VAL A 239 3.44 -1.59 -2.00
N ALA A 240 2.62 -2.43 -1.36
CA ALA A 240 2.82 -2.84 0.02
C ALA A 240 4.19 -3.52 0.22
N ALA A 241 4.58 -4.43 -0.68
CA ALA A 241 5.89 -5.07 -0.64
C ALA A 241 7.05 -4.07 -0.78
N ALA A 242 6.94 -3.10 -1.68
CA ALA A 242 7.93 -2.04 -1.81
C ALA A 242 8.05 -1.22 -0.52
N LYS A 243 6.93 -0.84 0.10
CA LYS A 243 6.89 -0.08 1.36
C LYS A 243 7.43 -0.88 2.56
N LEU A 244 7.16 -2.18 2.64
CA LEU A 244 7.80 -3.07 3.63
C LEU A 244 9.33 -3.09 3.48
N CYS A 245 9.82 -3.17 2.24
CA CYS A 245 11.26 -3.10 1.97
C CYS A 245 11.87 -1.73 2.31
N GLU A 246 11.07 -0.67 2.41
CA GLU A 246 11.46 0.65 2.88
C GLU A 246 11.51 0.77 4.42
N GLY A 247 11.04 -0.24 5.15
CA GLY A 247 10.96 -0.24 6.62
C GLY A 247 9.63 0.29 7.16
N LYS A 248 8.60 0.35 6.32
CA LYS A 248 7.23 0.67 6.75
C LYS A 248 6.56 -0.53 7.40
N ILE A 249 5.47 -0.25 8.09
CA ILE A 249 4.59 -1.22 8.71
C ILE A 249 3.31 -1.30 7.89
N ILE A 250 2.84 -2.49 7.61
CA ILE A 250 1.58 -2.73 6.91
C ILE A 250 0.60 -3.41 7.87
N VAL A 251 -0.62 -2.91 7.89
CA VAL A 251 -1.73 -3.55 8.61
C VAL A 251 -2.78 -4.01 7.60
N LEU A 252 -3.10 -5.30 7.66
CA LEU A 252 -4.14 -5.95 6.85
C LEU A 252 -5.24 -6.43 7.79
N VAL A 253 -6.49 -6.34 7.34
CA VAL A 253 -7.66 -6.81 8.08
C VAL A 253 -8.40 -7.84 7.23
N ASN A 254 -8.89 -8.90 7.86
CA ASN A 254 -9.68 -9.93 7.17
C ASN A 254 -11.02 -9.35 6.72
N GLY A 255 -11.38 -9.55 5.48
CA GLY A 255 -12.60 -8.99 4.86
C GLY A 255 -12.39 -7.67 4.13
N SER A 256 -11.14 -7.17 4.04
CA SER A 256 -10.81 -5.94 3.31
C SER A 256 -9.64 -6.15 2.36
N PRO A 257 -9.74 -5.74 1.08
CA PRO A 257 -8.64 -5.78 0.11
C PRO A 257 -7.68 -4.60 0.27
N SER A 258 -7.84 -3.79 1.31
CA SER A 258 -7.06 -2.57 1.54
C SER A 258 -6.00 -2.76 2.61
N ALA A 259 -4.76 -2.48 2.26
CA ALA A 259 -3.61 -2.51 3.17
C ALA A 259 -3.29 -1.09 3.68
N MET A 260 -3.30 -0.88 4.99
CA MET A 260 -2.89 0.37 5.61
C MET A 260 -1.38 0.42 5.77
N ILE A 261 -0.76 1.50 5.32
CA ILE A 261 0.69 1.75 5.36
C ILE A 261 1.00 2.78 6.44
N LEU A 262 1.93 2.44 7.33
CA LEU A 262 2.35 3.24 8.47
C LEU A 262 3.88 3.36 8.55
N PRO A 263 4.36 4.53 8.94
CA PRO A 263 3.79 5.86 8.79
C PRO A 263 3.89 6.32 7.34
N THR A 264 2.99 7.20 6.92
CA THR A 264 3.07 7.83 5.59
C THR A 264 3.57 9.25 5.72
N LEU A 265 4.46 9.67 4.84
CA LEU A 265 5.00 11.02 4.76
C LEU A 265 4.24 11.82 3.68
N PHE A 266 4.24 13.14 3.80
CA PHE A 266 3.55 14.02 2.84
C PHE A 266 4.01 13.78 1.39
N CYS A 267 5.32 13.69 1.17
CA CYS A 267 5.90 13.47 -0.15
C CYS A 267 5.48 12.13 -0.80
N GLU A 268 5.15 11.12 0.01
CA GLU A 268 4.77 9.80 -0.49
C GLU A 268 3.40 9.77 -1.15
N ASN A 269 2.53 10.74 -0.85
CA ASN A 269 1.24 10.87 -1.52
C ASN A 269 1.36 11.25 -3.01
N PHE A 270 2.53 11.70 -3.42
CA PHE A 270 2.82 12.05 -4.83
C PHE A 270 3.58 10.93 -5.56
N ASP A 271 3.91 9.83 -4.86
CA ASP A 271 4.58 8.67 -5.45
C ASP A 271 3.59 7.78 -6.19
N CYS A 272 4.00 7.29 -7.36
CA CYS A 272 3.27 6.30 -8.12
C CYS A 272 4.24 5.21 -8.59
N LEU A 273 3.77 3.97 -8.74
CA LEU A 273 4.60 2.88 -9.28
C LEU A 273 5.14 3.20 -10.67
N ASP A 274 4.36 3.90 -11.49
CA ASP A 274 4.76 4.29 -12.84
C ASP A 274 5.95 5.23 -12.87
N ASP A 275 6.18 6.02 -11.80
CA ASP A 275 7.33 6.92 -11.69
C ASP A 275 8.67 6.16 -11.72
N TYR A 276 8.67 4.88 -11.30
CA TYR A 276 9.85 4.01 -11.32
C TYR A 276 10.04 3.28 -12.67
N ALA A 277 8.98 3.17 -13.46
CA ALA A 277 8.98 2.49 -14.76
C ALA A 277 9.30 3.42 -15.93
N THR A 278 9.33 4.74 -15.70
CA THR A 278 9.60 5.77 -16.71
C THR A 278 11.02 6.33 -16.59
N THR A 279 11.44 7.15 -17.58
CA THR A 279 12.75 7.81 -17.55
C THR A 279 12.84 8.81 -16.38
N ALA A 280 14.01 8.95 -15.78
CA ALA A 280 14.21 9.79 -14.60
C ALA A 280 13.82 11.27 -14.81
N PHE A 281 14.08 11.80 -15.99
CA PHE A 281 13.69 13.17 -16.35
C PHE A 281 12.16 13.35 -16.38
N PHE A 282 11.47 12.42 -17.03
CA PHE A 282 10.01 12.45 -17.15
C PHE A 282 9.33 12.23 -15.79
N SER A 283 9.79 11.29 -14.98
CA SER A 283 9.30 11.08 -13.61
C SER A 283 9.46 12.34 -12.75
N SER A 284 10.59 13.02 -12.85
CA SER A 284 10.83 14.27 -12.11
C SER A 284 9.87 15.37 -12.55
N PHE A 285 9.66 15.52 -13.86
CA PHE A 285 8.68 16.46 -14.40
C PHE A 285 7.26 16.15 -13.92
N LEU A 286 6.83 14.88 -14.00
CA LEU A 286 5.50 14.46 -13.52
C LEU A 286 5.33 14.71 -12.02
N ARG A 287 6.37 14.51 -11.22
CA ARG A 287 6.32 14.77 -9.78
C ARG A 287 6.15 16.27 -9.49
N ILE A 288 6.88 17.15 -10.17
CA ILE A 288 6.69 18.59 -10.05
C ILE A 288 5.26 18.96 -10.47
N LEU A 289 4.75 18.37 -11.55
CA LEU A 289 3.39 18.59 -12.02
C LEU A 289 2.35 18.17 -10.98
N LYS A 290 2.53 17.01 -10.30
CA LYS A 290 1.65 16.52 -9.23
C LYS A 290 1.62 17.51 -8.05
N TYR A 291 2.78 18.00 -7.59
CA TYR A 291 2.83 19.05 -6.57
C TYR A 291 2.12 20.32 -7.01
N GLY A 292 2.41 20.77 -8.24
CA GLY A 292 1.74 21.94 -8.82
C GLY A 292 0.23 21.78 -8.88
N ALA A 293 -0.26 20.62 -9.32
CA ALA A 293 -1.68 20.32 -9.40
C ALA A 293 -2.36 20.33 -8.02
N PHE A 294 -1.69 19.77 -6.99
CA PHE A 294 -2.19 19.79 -5.62
C PHE A 294 -2.36 21.24 -5.10
N TYR A 295 -1.32 22.07 -5.20
CA TYR A 295 -1.43 23.47 -4.78
C TYR A 295 -2.43 24.25 -5.61
N LEU A 296 -2.48 24.02 -6.91
CA LEU A 296 -3.42 24.66 -7.82
C LEU A 296 -4.86 24.29 -7.46
N SER A 297 -5.14 23.03 -7.13
CA SER A 297 -6.48 22.58 -6.73
C SER A 297 -7.00 23.24 -5.44
N ILE A 298 -6.11 23.63 -4.53
CA ILE A 298 -6.46 24.28 -3.27
C ILE A 298 -6.54 25.81 -3.42
N PHE A 299 -5.52 26.42 -4.03
CA PHE A 299 -5.33 27.87 -3.97
C PHE A 299 -5.92 28.64 -5.15
N LEU A 300 -6.04 28.01 -6.35
CA LEU A 300 -6.47 28.73 -7.56
C LEU A 300 -7.87 29.35 -7.44
N PRO A 301 -8.91 28.67 -6.89
CA PRO A 301 -10.23 29.29 -6.77
C PRO A 301 -10.23 30.48 -5.83
N GLY A 302 -9.54 30.37 -4.67
CA GLY A 302 -9.42 31.50 -3.73
C GLY A 302 -8.60 32.64 -4.28
N ALA A 303 -7.49 32.34 -5.00
CA ALA A 303 -6.69 33.36 -5.67
C ALA A 303 -7.48 34.10 -6.77
N PHE A 304 -8.29 33.37 -7.54
CA PHE A 304 -9.17 33.95 -8.55
C PHE A 304 -10.19 34.89 -7.92
N VAL A 305 -10.89 34.47 -6.86
CA VAL A 305 -11.85 35.34 -6.14
C VAL A 305 -11.13 36.56 -5.54
N CYS A 306 -9.97 36.34 -4.92
CA CYS A 306 -9.18 37.43 -4.35
C CYS A 306 -8.75 38.46 -5.39
N THR A 307 -8.24 38.01 -6.55
CA THR A 307 -7.78 38.93 -7.61
C THR A 307 -8.93 39.63 -8.32
N ALA A 308 -10.02 38.92 -8.60
CA ALA A 308 -11.16 39.53 -9.30
C ALA A 308 -11.92 40.54 -8.44
N VAL A 309 -12.08 40.27 -7.13
CA VAL A 309 -12.90 41.13 -6.23
C VAL A 309 -12.08 42.21 -5.53
N TYR A 310 -10.86 41.89 -5.07
CA TYR A 310 -10.08 42.80 -4.21
C TYR A 310 -8.87 43.42 -4.90
N LEU A 311 -8.32 42.79 -5.91
CA LEU A 311 -7.10 43.23 -6.61
C LEU A 311 -7.27 43.20 -8.14
N PRO A 312 -8.31 43.86 -8.70
CA PRO A 312 -8.58 43.84 -10.14
C PRO A 312 -7.42 44.37 -10.97
N GLU A 313 -6.57 45.20 -10.36
CA GLU A 313 -5.39 45.83 -11.01
C GLU A 313 -4.32 44.79 -11.44
N LEU A 314 -4.32 43.58 -10.81
CA LEU A 314 -3.41 42.52 -11.22
C LEU A 314 -3.84 41.80 -12.48
N LEU A 315 -5.10 41.95 -12.91
CA LEU A 315 -5.63 41.30 -14.08
C LEU A 315 -5.38 42.13 -15.33
N PRO A 316 -5.03 41.49 -16.46
CA PRO A 316 -4.98 42.20 -17.74
C PRO A 316 -6.33 42.88 -18.04
N PRO A 317 -6.36 44.13 -18.54
CA PRO A 317 -7.62 44.86 -18.72
C PRO A 317 -8.66 44.13 -19.57
N ILE A 318 -8.24 43.42 -20.59
CA ILE A 318 -9.14 42.63 -21.48
C ILE A 318 -9.83 41.50 -20.68
N LEU A 319 -9.09 40.85 -19.76
CA LEU A 319 -9.63 39.78 -18.92
C LEU A 319 -10.58 40.35 -17.86
N LEU A 320 -10.19 41.48 -17.23
CA LEU A 320 -11.01 42.17 -16.24
C LEU A 320 -12.37 42.56 -16.83
N PHE A 321 -12.40 43.22 -18.01
CA PHE A 321 -13.65 43.56 -18.69
C PHE A 321 -14.54 42.36 -18.98
N LYS A 322 -13.94 41.21 -19.37
CA LYS A 322 -14.71 39.97 -19.58
C LYS A 322 -15.30 39.41 -18.31
N ILE A 323 -14.54 39.44 -17.21
CA ILE A 323 -15.01 38.97 -15.89
C ILE A 323 -16.13 39.88 -15.39
N GLU A 324 -15.97 41.19 -15.44
CA GLU A 324 -17.02 42.16 -15.01
C GLU A 324 -18.29 42.04 -15.87
N ALA A 325 -18.14 41.85 -17.18
CA ALA A 325 -19.28 41.68 -18.07
C ALA A 325 -20.05 40.38 -17.74
N ALA A 326 -19.31 39.29 -17.43
CA ALA A 326 -19.91 38.02 -17.03
C ALA A 326 -20.60 38.12 -15.67
N GLU A 327 -19.99 38.79 -14.68
CA GLU A 327 -20.55 38.97 -13.34
C GLU A 327 -21.83 39.82 -13.35
N LYS A 328 -21.88 40.88 -14.20
CA LYS A 328 -23.10 41.68 -14.37
C LYS A 328 -24.27 40.92 -15.00
N ALA A 329 -23.99 39.81 -15.66
CA ALA A 329 -25.01 38.96 -16.28
C ALA A 329 -25.56 37.88 -15.29
N THR A 330 -24.97 37.75 -14.10
CA THR A 330 -25.35 36.74 -13.10
C THR A 330 -26.00 37.38 -11.87
N PRO A 331 -26.91 36.67 -11.17
CA PRO A 331 -27.61 37.19 -9.99
C PRO A 331 -26.81 37.14 -8.71
N LEU A 332 -25.70 36.35 -8.69
CA LEU A 332 -24.88 36.13 -7.51
C LEU A 332 -23.53 36.86 -7.65
N PRO A 333 -22.95 37.36 -6.56
CA PRO A 333 -21.59 37.88 -6.57
C PRO A 333 -20.60 36.71 -6.83
N LEU A 334 -19.48 37.02 -7.51
CA LEU A 334 -18.47 36.07 -7.96
C LEU A 334 -18.01 35.11 -6.86
N PHE A 335 -17.86 35.60 -5.62
CA PHE A 335 -17.53 34.75 -4.46
C PHE A 335 -18.59 33.67 -4.22
N ALA A 336 -19.88 34.04 -4.21
CA ALA A 336 -20.98 33.10 -3.97
C ALA A 336 -21.11 32.10 -5.11
N GLU A 337 -20.91 32.52 -6.37
CA GLU A 337 -20.84 31.63 -7.53
C GLU A 337 -19.75 30.57 -7.36
N MET A 338 -18.53 31.00 -6.95
CA MET A 338 -17.41 30.08 -6.75
C MET A 338 -17.71 29.03 -5.65
N VAL A 339 -18.27 29.45 -4.52
CA VAL A 339 -18.66 28.51 -3.46
C VAL A 339 -19.74 27.54 -3.95
N MET A 340 -20.76 28.07 -4.64
CA MET A 340 -21.86 27.26 -5.15
C MET A 340 -21.40 26.20 -6.13
N ILE A 341 -20.56 26.57 -7.11
CA ILE A 341 -20.08 25.59 -8.11
C ILE A 341 -19.18 24.54 -7.49
N ILE A 342 -18.31 24.89 -6.53
CA ILE A 342 -17.49 23.90 -5.82
C ILE A 342 -18.38 22.88 -5.12
N LEU A 343 -19.45 23.33 -4.44
CA LEU A 343 -20.38 22.42 -3.77
C LEU A 343 -21.16 21.54 -4.77
N ILE A 344 -21.61 22.11 -5.89
CA ILE A 344 -22.32 21.35 -6.94
C ILE A 344 -21.40 20.28 -7.52
N LEU A 345 -20.14 20.61 -7.86
CA LEU A 345 -19.18 19.65 -8.39
C LEU A 345 -18.87 18.55 -7.38
N GLU A 346 -18.83 18.86 -6.08
CA GLU A 346 -18.64 17.87 -5.03
C GLU A 346 -19.85 16.94 -4.89
N ILE A 347 -21.07 17.46 -4.99
CA ILE A 347 -22.31 16.65 -5.00
C ILE A 347 -22.32 15.71 -6.22
N ILE A 348 -21.97 16.20 -7.40
CA ILE A 348 -21.91 15.39 -8.63
C ILE A 348 -20.88 14.27 -8.48
N ARG A 349 -19.72 14.57 -7.91
CA ARG A 349 -18.68 13.58 -7.65
C ARG A 349 -19.16 12.51 -6.65
N GLU A 350 -19.72 12.93 -5.53
CA GLU A 350 -20.21 12.01 -4.49
C GLU A 350 -21.33 11.11 -5.02
N ALA A 351 -22.22 11.65 -5.85
CA ALA A 351 -23.23 10.87 -6.54
C ALA A 351 -22.60 9.86 -7.51
N GLY A 352 -21.56 10.27 -8.24
CA GLY A 352 -20.84 9.41 -9.19
C GLY A 352 -20.15 8.21 -8.52
N LEU A 353 -19.63 8.38 -7.30
CA LEU A 353 -19.01 7.29 -6.52
C LEU A 353 -20.04 6.23 -6.05
N ARG A 354 -21.29 6.62 -5.87
CA ARG A 354 -22.35 5.73 -5.40
C ARG A 354 -23.12 5.03 -6.53
N MET A 355 -22.88 5.42 -7.77
CA MET A 355 -23.51 4.79 -8.93
C MET A 355 -22.80 3.50 -9.34
N PRO A 356 -23.51 2.50 -9.91
CA PRO A 356 -22.87 1.35 -10.54
C PRO A 356 -21.86 1.80 -11.61
N GLN A 357 -20.70 1.16 -11.68
CA GLN A 357 -19.60 1.57 -12.56
C GLN A 357 -19.99 1.67 -14.04
N THR A 358 -20.90 0.83 -14.49
CA THR A 358 -21.42 0.83 -15.88
C THR A 358 -22.14 2.12 -16.26
N LEU A 359 -22.73 2.84 -15.32
CA LEU A 359 -23.50 4.06 -15.52
C LEU A 359 -22.77 5.31 -15.00
N GLY A 360 -21.93 5.16 -13.97
CA GLY A 360 -21.36 6.29 -13.22
C GLY A 360 -20.56 7.25 -14.08
N HIS A 361 -19.70 6.76 -14.97
CA HIS A 361 -18.88 7.63 -15.84
C HIS A 361 -19.72 8.41 -16.84
N SER A 362 -20.71 7.76 -17.48
CA SER A 362 -21.54 8.41 -18.50
C SER A 362 -22.49 9.44 -17.87
N VAL A 363 -23.10 9.10 -16.74
CA VAL A 363 -24.00 10.01 -16.04
C VAL A 363 -23.26 11.20 -15.43
N SER A 364 -22.09 11.01 -14.84
CA SER A 364 -21.31 12.11 -14.30
C SER A 364 -20.84 13.08 -15.38
N LEU A 365 -20.41 12.57 -16.56
CA LEU A 365 -20.01 13.40 -17.70
C LEU A 365 -21.20 14.21 -18.23
N VAL A 366 -22.34 13.57 -18.44
CA VAL A 366 -23.56 14.22 -18.93
C VAL A 366 -24.09 15.24 -17.91
N ALA A 367 -24.09 14.90 -16.62
CA ALA A 367 -24.51 15.81 -15.56
C ALA A 367 -23.62 17.04 -15.49
N ALA A 368 -22.28 16.88 -15.55
CA ALA A 368 -21.35 18.00 -15.53
C ALA A 368 -21.53 18.92 -16.75
N LEU A 369 -21.73 18.36 -17.95
CA LEU A 369 -21.96 19.09 -19.18
C LEU A 369 -23.29 19.84 -19.13
N ILE A 370 -24.39 19.15 -18.80
CA ILE A 370 -25.73 19.74 -18.78
C ILE A 370 -25.82 20.82 -17.68
N VAL A 371 -25.32 20.54 -16.48
CA VAL A 371 -25.36 21.52 -15.38
C VAL A 371 -24.49 22.73 -15.72
N GLY A 372 -23.31 22.52 -16.32
CA GLY A 372 -22.42 23.63 -16.74
C GLY A 372 -23.05 24.49 -17.83
N ASP A 373 -23.49 23.91 -18.92
CA ASP A 373 -24.06 24.64 -20.07
C ASP A 373 -25.41 25.28 -19.70
N ALA A 374 -26.27 24.57 -18.99
CA ALA A 374 -27.56 25.12 -18.56
C ALA A 374 -27.39 26.25 -17.55
N ALA A 375 -26.46 26.15 -16.61
CA ALA A 375 -26.19 27.20 -15.63
C ALA A 375 -25.67 28.49 -16.30
N ILE A 376 -24.82 28.37 -17.30
CA ILE A 376 -24.33 29.52 -18.10
C ILE A 376 -25.47 30.09 -18.98
N ALA A 377 -26.22 29.24 -19.67
CA ALA A 377 -27.32 29.68 -20.55
C ALA A 377 -28.45 30.35 -19.77
N ALA A 378 -28.70 29.90 -18.54
CA ALA A 378 -29.65 30.51 -17.61
C ALA A 378 -29.12 31.79 -16.94
N GLY A 379 -27.86 32.17 -17.15
CA GLY A 379 -27.23 33.32 -16.51
C GLY A 379 -27.07 33.12 -14.97
N LEU A 380 -27.05 31.89 -14.49
CA LEU A 380 -26.88 31.59 -13.06
C LEU A 380 -25.42 31.59 -12.63
N MET A 381 -24.53 31.33 -13.55
CA MET A 381 -23.08 31.25 -13.33
C MET A 381 -22.28 31.87 -14.47
N SER A 382 -21.17 32.50 -14.10
CA SER A 382 -20.23 33.08 -15.04
C SER A 382 -19.25 32.05 -15.62
N THR A 383 -18.95 32.16 -16.90
CA THR A 383 -18.00 31.28 -17.60
C THR A 383 -16.59 31.24 -16.96
N PRO A 384 -16.00 32.39 -16.50
CA PRO A 384 -14.71 32.37 -15.83
C PRO A 384 -14.70 31.57 -14.53
N VAL A 385 -15.75 31.65 -13.73
CA VAL A 385 -15.88 30.90 -12.48
C VAL A 385 -15.95 29.39 -12.77
N LEU A 386 -16.78 28.98 -13.75
CA LEU A 386 -16.89 27.59 -14.13
C LEU A 386 -15.56 27.02 -14.66
N LEU A 387 -14.82 27.79 -15.46
CA LEU A 387 -13.52 27.38 -15.98
C LEU A 387 -12.52 27.12 -14.83
N VAL A 388 -12.40 28.05 -13.88
CA VAL A 388 -11.50 27.91 -12.73
C VAL A 388 -11.89 26.72 -11.86
N ALA A 389 -13.18 26.57 -11.54
CA ALA A 389 -13.69 25.45 -10.77
C ALA A 389 -13.45 24.11 -11.48
N GLY A 390 -13.63 24.05 -12.80
CA GLY A 390 -13.37 22.86 -13.60
C GLY A 390 -11.90 22.45 -13.59
N ILE A 391 -10.98 23.39 -13.84
CA ILE A 391 -9.52 23.13 -13.81
C ILE A 391 -9.11 22.59 -12.43
N THR A 392 -9.60 23.20 -11.34
CA THR A 392 -9.24 22.77 -9.98
C THR A 392 -9.81 21.40 -9.62
N SER A 393 -11.00 21.09 -10.10
CA SER A 393 -11.63 19.79 -9.89
C SER A 393 -10.95 18.66 -10.67
N VAL A 394 -10.37 18.96 -11.84
CA VAL A 394 -9.56 17.97 -12.58
C VAL A 394 -8.17 17.82 -11.92
N ALA A 395 -7.57 18.93 -11.48
CA ALA A 395 -6.23 18.92 -10.90
C ALA A 395 -6.13 18.03 -9.64
N ILE A 396 -7.18 17.95 -8.83
CA ILE A 396 -7.18 17.14 -7.60
C ILE A 396 -7.14 15.63 -7.88
N PHE A 397 -7.65 15.16 -9.02
CA PHE A 397 -7.61 13.73 -9.39
C PHE A 397 -6.20 13.23 -9.69
N ILE A 398 -5.23 14.12 -9.85
CA ILE A 398 -3.81 13.75 -10.03
C ILE A 398 -3.23 13.21 -8.71
N THR A 399 -3.80 13.59 -7.55
CA THR A 399 -3.35 13.18 -6.22
C THR A 399 -4.53 12.65 -5.39
N PRO A 400 -5.08 11.47 -5.72
CA PRO A 400 -6.30 10.96 -5.10
C PRO A 400 -6.17 10.71 -3.59
N SER A 401 -4.97 10.36 -3.10
CA SER A 401 -4.69 10.15 -1.67
C SER A 401 -4.87 11.39 -0.80
N LEU A 402 -4.78 12.60 -1.39
CA LEU A 402 -4.96 13.87 -0.70
C LEU A 402 -6.32 14.54 -1.00
N TYR A 403 -7.23 13.82 -1.65
CA TYR A 403 -8.51 14.35 -2.09
C TYR A 403 -9.31 14.98 -0.95
N GLU A 404 -9.52 14.24 0.15
CA GLU A 404 -10.31 14.71 1.31
C GLU A 404 -9.73 16.00 1.88
N SER A 405 -8.42 16.02 2.10
CA SER A 405 -7.71 17.18 2.62
C SER A 405 -7.82 18.38 1.68
N ALA A 406 -7.59 18.17 0.39
CA ALA A 406 -7.58 19.25 -0.58
C ALA A 406 -8.96 19.85 -0.81
N THR A 407 -10.04 19.05 -0.78
CA THR A 407 -11.41 19.53 -0.91
C THR A 407 -11.81 20.46 0.24
N LEU A 408 -11.53 20.02 1.48
CA LEU A 408 -11.81 20.86 2.66
C LEU A 408 -10.98 22.14 2.68
N LEU A 409 -9.69 22.03 2.35
CA LEU A 409 -8.79 23.17 2.28
C LEU A 409 -9.17 24.14 1.16
N ARG A 410 -9.57 23.65 0.00
CA ARG A 410 -10.07 24.49 -1.12
C ARG A 410 -11.25 25.35 -0.68
N LEU A 411 -12.24 24.74 -0.01
CA LEU A 411 -13.39 25.46 0.49
C LEU A 411 -12.98 26.51 1.53
N LEU A 412 -12.09 26.16 2.47
CA LEU A 412 -11.56 27.07 3.48
C LEU A 412 -10.84 28.26 2.84
N VAL A 413 -9.96 27.99 1.84
CA VAL A 413 -9.19 29.04 1.13
C VAL A 413 -10.12 30.00 0.39
N VAL A 414 -11.16 29.48 -0.29
CA VAL A 414 -12.14 30.32 -1.00
C VAL A 414 -12.94 31.15 -0.02
N LEU A 415 -13.40 30.58 1.10
CA LEU A 415 -14.12 31.35 2.12
C LEU A 415 -13.23 32.44 2.74
N ALA A 416 -12.00 32.12 3.09
CA ALA A 416 -11.07 33.12 3.66
C ALA A 416 -10.73 34.23 2.65
N ALA A 417 -10.49 33.87 1.39
CA ALA A 417 -10.21 34.84 0.31
C ALA A 417 -11.41 35.72 0.00
N GLY A 418 -12.63 35.16 -0.02
CA GLY A 418 -13.85 35.91 -0.27
C GLY A 418 -14.24 36.88 0.85
N LEU A 419 -13.98 36.53 2.12
CA LEU A 419 -14.32 37.34 3.27
C LEU A 419 -13.26 38.41 3.61
N ALA A 420 -11.98 38.07 3.50
CA ALA A 420 -10.87 38.93 3.93
C ALA A 420 -9.87 39.26 2.81
N GLY A 421 -10.18 38.93 1.56
CA GLY A 421 -9.35 39.25 0.41
C GLY A 421 -7.93 38.67 0.49
N PRO A 422 -6.90 39.47 0.16
CA PRO A 422 -5.50 39.04 0.18
C PRO A 422 -5.03 38.55 1.57
N VAL A 423 -5.48 39.22 2.62
CA VAL A 423 -5.14 38.84 4.00
C VAL A 423 -5.72 37.46 4.33
N GLY A 424 -6.96 37.18 3.90
CA GLY A 424 -7.60 35.88 4.04
C GLY A 424 -6.88 34.78 3.26
N LEU A 425 -6.46 35.06 2.04
CA LEU A 425 -5.72 34.11 1.21
C LEU A 425 -4.37 33.74 1.84
N VAL A 426 -3.60 34.72 2.32
CA VAL A 426 -2.30 34.52 2.98
C VAL A 426 -2.49 33.78 4.31
N SER A 427 -3.48 34.17 5.12
CA SER A 427 -3.74 33.51 6.41
C SER A 427 -4.16 32.05 6.23
N ALA A 428 -4.99 31.75 5.22
CA ALA A 428 -5.34 30.38 4.87
C ALA A 428 -4.11 29.58 4.41
N GLY A 429 -3.22 30.17 3.61
CA GLY A 429 -1.95 29.57 3.22
C GLY A 429 -1.05 29.22 4.42
N LEU A 430 -0.91 30.15 5.36
CA LEU A 430 -0.18 29.91 6.61
C LEU A 430 -0.84 28.83 7.46
N PHE A 431 -2.16 28.79 7.51
CA PHE A 431 -2.89 27.73 8.22
C PHE A 431 -2.64 26.35 7.63
N VAL A 432 -2.61 26.22 6.29
CA VAL A 432 -2.27 24.97 5.59
C VAL A 432 -0.84 24.55 5.93
N LEU A 433 0.12 25.46 5.87
CA LEU A 433 1.52 25.19 6.21
C LEU A 433 1.67 24.77 7.67
N PHE A 434 1.01 25.47 8.58
CA PHE A 434 1.01 25.13 10.01
C PHE A 434 0.39 23.74 10.25
N GLY A 435 -0.73 23.44 9.60
CA GLY A 435 -1.36 22.13 9.66
C GLY A 435 -0.43 21.00 9.21
N LEU A 436 0.35 21.20 8.15
CA LEU A 436 1.34 20.24 7.66
C LEU A 436 2.50 20.03 8.65
N THR A 437 2.97 21.09 9.32
CA THR A 437 4.11 21.00 10.24
C THR A 437 3.75 20.37 11.59
N GLN A 438 2.49 20.44 12.00
CA GLN A 438 2.04 19.86 13.28
C GLN A 438 1.82 18.35 13.23
N VAL A 439 1.62 17.77 12.07
CA VAL A 439 1.38 16.33 11.95
C VAL A 439 2.67 15.58 12.20
N SER A 440 2.67 14.73 13.22
CA SER A 440 3.73 13.76 13.49
C SER A 440 3.15 12.35 13.53
N VAL A 441 3.85 11.40 12.97
CA VAL A 441 3.41 10.00 12.82
C VAL A 441 4.43 9.09 13.46
N LEU A 442 4.06 8.41 14.55
CA LEU A 442 4.95 7.51 15.28
C LEU A 442 6.32 8.15 15.61
N GLY A 443 6.32 9.43 16.03
CA GLY A 443 7.52 10.20 16.33
C GLY A 443 8.25 10.79 15.12
N VAL A 444 7.70 10.62 13.91
CA VAL A 444 8.28 11.17 12.67
C VAL A 444 7.45 12.35 12.19
N PRO A 445 8.04 13.53 11.97
CA PRO A 445 7.32 14.65 11.37
C PRO A 445 6.84 14.34 9.95
N TYR A 446 5.59 14.69 9.64
CA TYR A 446 4.94 14.37 8.36
C TYR A 446 5.64 14.99 7.14
N LEU A 447 6.20 16.21 7.30
CA LEU A 447 6.98 16.88 6.26
C LEU A 447 8.44 16.40 6.17
N ASN A 448 8.86 15.51 7.08
CA ASN A 448 10.26 15.10 7.09
C ASN A 448 10.54 14.05 6.02
N ASP A 449 11.35 14.42 5.06
CA ASP A 449 11.86 13.56 3.99
C ASP A 449 13.01 12.65 4.47
N SER A 450 13.56 12.90 5.67
CA SER A 450 14.86 12.35 6.07
C SER A 450 14.87 11.37 7.23
N SER A 451 13.76 11.13 7.93
CA SER A 451 13.82 10.56 9.27
C SER A 451 13.57 9.07 9.40
N PHE A 452 13.35 8.34 8.32
CA PHE A 452 13.04 6.91 8.41
C PHE A 452 14.25 5.98 8.44
N SER A 453 15.37 6.42 7.98
CA SER A 453 16.62 5.65 8.09
C SER A 453 17.76 6.64 8.05
N SER A 454 18.68 6.47 8.98
CA SER A 454 19.94 7.23 8.95
C SER A 454 20.68 7.09 7.60
N ASP A 455 20.33 6.11 6.75
CA ASP A 455 21.04 5.89 5.49
C ASP A 455 20.20 5.43 4.27
N GLY A 456 18.94 5.04 4.44
CA GLY A 456 18.23 4.31 3.39
C GLY A 456 17.13 5.06 2.63
N VAL A 457 16.26 5.79 3.31
CA VAL A 457 15.04 6.39 2.73
C VAL A 457 15.32 7.74 2.08
N ILE A 458 16.20 8.56 2.65
CA ILE A 458 16.65 9.81 2.03
C ILE A 458 17.22 9.54 0.64
N ARG A 459 18.06 8.50 0.52
CA ARG A 459 18.64 8.11 -0.77
C ARG A 459 17.60 7.67 -1.78
N ARG A 460 16.43 7.26 -1.38
CA ARG A 460 15.40 6.71 -2.28
C ARG A 460 14.41 7.74 -2.78
N ASN A 461 13.91 8.63 -1.94
CA ASN A 461 13.13 9.79 -2.38
C ASN A 461 14.00 10.78 -3.17
N TYR A 462 15.20 11.02 -2.72
CA TYR A 462 16.22 11.69 -3.53
C TYR A 462 16.54 10.93 -4.81
N ARG A 463 16.46 9.61 -4.86
CA ARG A 463 16.69 8.84 -6.09
C ARG A 463 15.61 8.96 -7.13
N VAL A 464 14.39 9.30 -6.77
CA VAL A 464 13.34 9.58 -7.76
C VAL A 464 13.42 11.04 -8.23
N LEU A 465 13.66 11.99 -7.33
CA LEU A 465 13.99 13.38 -7.70
C LEU A 465 15.40 13.53 -8.27
N SER A 466 16.35 12.75 -7.80
CA SER A 466 17.76 12.72 -8.21
C SER A 466 18.17 11.41 -8.91
N ARG A 467 17.31 10.79 -9.64
CA ARG A 467 17.73 10.00 -10.81
C ARG A 467 18.25 10.99 -11.85
N ASN A 468 19.04 11.94 -11.36
CA ASN A 468 19.88 12.76 -12.18
C ASN A 468 20.75 11.81 -13.00
N PRO A 469 20.77 11.86 -14.34
CA PRO A 469 21.67 11.05 -15.16
C PRO A 469 23.14 11.17 -14.71
N PHE A 470 23.50 12.27 -14.06
CA PHE A 470 24.83 12.48 -13.47
C PHE A 470 25.14 11.64 -12.24
N THR A 471 24.15 11.22 -11.42
CA THR A 471 24.40 10.35 -10.26
C THR A 471 24.54 8.88 -10.63
N ILE A 472 24.01 8.46 -11.78
CA ILE A 472 24.23 7.13 -12.35
C ILE A 472 25.69 6.98 -12.81
N TRP A 473 26.31 8.06 -13.23
CA TRP A 473 27.71 8.07 -13.70
C TRP A 473 28.71 7.95 -12.54
N GLN A 474 28.41 8.52 -11.38
CA GLN A 474 29.29 8.42 -10.20
C GLN A 474 29.33 7.01 -9.55
N ARG A 475 28.38 6.12 -9.88
CA ARG A 475 28.33 4.75 -9.33
C ARG A 475 29.07 3.69 -10.13
N ARG A 476 29.69 4.05 -11.26
CA ARG A 476 30.56 3.16 -12.04
C ARG A 476 32.04 3.37 -11.75
N LYS A 477 32.43 3.64 -10.52
CA LYS A 477 33.81 3.36 -10.12
C LYS A 477 33.83 1.89 -9.71
N PRO A 478 34.52 1.02 -10.48
CA PRO A 478 34.79 -0.33 -10.00
C PRO A 478 35.62 -0.23 -8.73
N GLU A 479 35.24 -0.99 -7.71
CA GLU A 479 36.13 -1.36 -6.64
C GLU A 479 37.22 -2.28 -7.17
#